data_89aaa4c05e02a3fdf2e2a15ae3b7d1b9
#
_entry.id   89aaa4c05e02a3fdf2e2a15ae3b7d1b9
#
_cell.length_a   1.000
_cell.length_b   1.000
_cell.length_c   1.000
_cell.angle_alpha   90.00
_cell.angle_beta   90.00
_cell.angle_gamma   90.00
#
_symmetry.space_group_name_H-M   'P 1'
#
loop_
_entity.id
_entity.type
_entity.pdbx_description
1 polymer ?
#
loop_
_entity_poly.entity_id
_entity_poly.type
_entity_poly.pdbx_seq_one_letter_code
_entity_poly.pdbx_strand_id
1 'polypeptide(L)'
;MASRLSGRRILIVEDEPMVAWLLDDMLVEFGCVVVGSADRVDEALAMIEAQPIDAAVLDVNLRGQMSYPVADVLAARGVPFVFTTGYARARLLEAYRHYPYLLKPYHRLAMRDALLGLLPSSAKAA
;
A
#
# COMPACT_ATOMS: atom_id res chain seq x y z
N MET A 1 -15.03 -15.03 -12.70
CA MET A 1 -13.86 -14.42 -13.33
C MET A 1 -12.92 -13.87 -12.26
N ALA A 2 -11.63 -14.11 -12.43
CA ALA A 2 -10.66 -13.56 -11.50
C ALA A 2 -10.56 -12.05 -11.67
N SER A 3 -10.50 -11.35 -10.56
CA SER A 3 -10.27 -9.93 -10.53
C SER A 3 -8.81 -9.63 -10.90
N ARG A 4 -8.54 -8.41 -11.34
CA ARG A 4 -7.17 -7.94 -11.54
C ARG A 4 -6.35 -7.97 -10.25
N LEU A 5 -7.03 -8.02 -9.10
CA LEU A 5 -6.37 -8.11 -7.79
C LEU A 5 -6.01 -9.54 -7.41
N SER A 6 -6.58 -10.53 -8.09
CA SER A 6 -6.35 -11.93 -7.75
C SER A 6 -4.88 -12.29 -7.90
N GLY A 7 -4.28 -12.81 -6.83
CA GLY A 7 -2.88 -13.21 -6.81
C GLY A 7 -1.86 -12.09 -6.74
N ARG A 8 -2.31 -10.84 -6.68
CA ARG A 8 -1.39 -9.71 -6.58
C ARG A 8 -0.73 -9.70 -5.21
N ARG A 9 0.57 -9.43 -5.21
CA ARG A 9 1.40 -9.47 -4.01
C ARG A 9 1.46 -8.07 -3.41
N ILE A 10 0.86 -7.92 -2.25
CA ILE A 10 0.68 -6.61 -1.62
C ILE A 10 1.47 -6.55 -0.31
N LEU A 11 2.23 -5.48 -0.15
CA LEU A 11 2.91 -5.16 1.11
C LEU A 11 2.07 -4.19 1.91
N ILE A 12 1.90 -4.47 3.19
CA ILE A 12 1.24 -3.56 4.12
C ILE A 12 2.32 -2.86 4.94
N VAL A 13 2.23 -1.54 5.05
CA VAL A 13 3.10 -0.75 5.93
C VAL A 13 2.20 0.08 6.84
N GLU A 14 2.03 -0.38 8.07
CA GLU A 14 1.07 0.17 9.02
C GLU A 14 1.54 -0.12 10.44
N ASP A 15 1.57 0.90 11.29
CA ASP A 15 2.10 0.75 12.66
C ASP A 15 1.07 0.31 13.69
N GLU A 16 -0.23 0.40 13.38
CA GLU A 16 -1.27 -0.03 14.29
C GLU A 16 -1.65 -1.48 13.99
N PRO A 17 -1.38 -2.42 14.93
CA PRO A 17 -1.62 -3.84 14.65
C PRO A 17 -3.05 -4.17 14.25
N MET A 18 -4.04 -3.54 14.88
CA MET A 18 -5.44 -3.81 14.56
C MET A 18 -5.78 -3.34 13.14
N VAL A 19 -5.26 -2.17 12.75
CA VAL A 19 -5.51 -1.64 11.41
C VAL A 19 -4.83 -2.52 10.37
N ALA A 20 -3.59 -2.94 10.63
CA ALA A 20 -2.85 -3.84 9.74
C ALA A 20 -3.59 -5.16 9.58
N TRP A 21 -4.12 -5.71 10.67
CA TRP A 21 -4.84 -6.97 10.64
C TRP A 21 -6.13 -6.86 9.82
N LEU A 22 -6.89 -5.78 10.03
CA LEU A 22 -8.12 -5.56 9.28
C LEU A 22 -7.83 -5.37 7.79
N LEU A 23 -6.75 -4.68 7.47
CA LEU A 23 -6.35 -4.49 6.07
C LEU A 23 -5.92 -5.81 5.44
N ASP A 24 -5.16 -6.63 6.17
CA ASP A 24 -4.76 -7.95 5.71
C ASP A 24 -5.99 -8.77 5.32
N ASP A 25 -6.98 -8.83 6.23
CA ASP A 25 -8.21 -9.57 6.01
C ASP A 25 -8.95 -9.06 4.77
N MET A 26 -9.01 -7.75 4.63
CA MET A 26 -9.65 -7.10 3.48
C MET A 26 -8.96 -7.48 2.18
N LEU A 27 -7.63 -7.44 2.14
CA LEU A 27 -6.86 -7.76 0.94
C LEU A 27 -7.03 -9.23 0.56
N VAL A 28 -7.07 -10.13 1.54
CA VAL A 28 -7.32 -11.54 1.28
C VAL A 28 -8.69 -11.74 0.66
N GLU A 29 -9.70 -11.02 1.14
CA GLU A 29 -11.03 -11.05 0.54
C GLU A 29 -11.02 -10.65 -0.93
N PHE A 30 -10.15 -9.70 -1.29
CA PHE A 30 -10.04 -9.25 -2.68
C PHE A 30 -9.28 -10.25 -3.56
N GLY A 31 -8.73 -11.31 -2.98
CA GLY A 31 -7.96 -12.29 -3.70
C GLY A 31 -6.47 -12.01 -3.75
N CYS A 32 -6.01 -10.99 -3.04
CA CYS A 32 -4.59 -10.63 -3.00
C CYS A 32 -3.80 -11.58 -2.11
N VAL A 33 -2.50 -11.61 -2.33
CA VAL A 33 -1.54 -12.28 -1.45
C VAL A 33 -0.85 -11.21 -0.63
N VAL A 34 -1.00 -11.23 0.68
CA VAL A 34 -0.31 -10.29 1.56
C VAL A 34 1.08 -10.85 1.83
N VAL A 35 2.11 -10.19 1.30
CA VAL A 35 3.48 -10.71 1.39
C VAL A 35 4.17 -10.34 2.69
N GLY A 36 3.62 -9.39 3.42
CA GLY A 36 4.16 -8.98 4.71
C GLY A 36 3.47 -7.75 5.24
N SER A 37 3.71 -7.47 6.51
CA SER A 37 3.19 -6.30 7.18
C SER A 37 4.33 -5.72 8.02
N ALA A 38 4.74 -4.51 7.68
CA ALA A 38 5.82 -3.81 8.38
C ALA A 38 5.24 -2.67 9.21
N ASP A 39 5.78 -2.47 10.40
CA ASP A 39 5.34 -1.38 11.27
C ASP A 39 6.38 -0.27 11.39
N ARG A 40 7.53 -0.42 10.71
CA ARG A 40 8.62 0.55 10.73
C ARG A 40 9.21 0.69 9.33
N VAL A 41 9.88 1.82 9.12
CA VAL A 41 10.51 2.10 7.83
C VAL A 41 11.58 1.06 7.48
N ASP A 42 12.48 0.75 8.41
CA ASP A 42 13.57 -0.17 8.13
C ASP A 42 13.06 -1.58 7.80
N GLU A 43 12.02 -2.02 8.50
CA GLU A 43 11.41 -3.32 8.23
C GLU A 43 10.77 -3.35 6.84
N ALA A 44 10.06 -2.27 6.48
CA ALA A 44 9.44 -2.17 5.17
C ALA A 44 10.49 -2.20 4.06
N LEU A 45 11.59 -1.48 4.24
CA LEU A 45 12.67 -1.47 3.25
C LEU A 45 13.29 -2.86 3.09
N ALA A 46 13.46 -3.58 4.19
CA ALA A 46 13.99 -4.95 4.13
C ALA A 46 13.05 -5.89 3.37
N MET A 47 11.75 -5.74 3.57
CA MET A 47 10.77 -6.57 2.88
C MET A 47 10.74 -6.29 1.39
N ILE A 48 10.89 -5.02 0.99
CA ILE A 48 10.93 -4.64 -0.42
C ILE A 48 12.15 -5.26 -1.10
N GLU A 49 13.27 -5.34 -0.41
CA GLU A 49 14.48 -5.96 -0.94
C GLU A 49 14.33 -7.47 -1.09
N ALA A 50 13.59 -8.11 -0.17
CA ALA A 50 13.62 -9.56 -0.02
C ALA A 50 12.69 -10.29 -0.99
N GLN A 51 11.70 -9.64 -1.58
CA GLN A 51 10.70 -10.35 -2.37
C GLN A 51 9.99 -9.43 -3.35
N PRO A 52 9.42 -10.01 -4.42
CA PRO A 52 8.67 -9.22 -5.39
C PRO A 52 7.36 -8.72 -4.78
N ILE A 53 7.01 -7.50 -5.11
CA ILE A 53 5.80 -6.83 -4.63
C ILE A 53 5.13 -6.18 -5.83
N ASP A 54 3.81 -6.38 -5.95
CA ASP A 54 3.05 -5.77 -7.04
C ASP A 54 2.53 -4.38 -6.67
N ALA A 55 2.20 -4.18 -5.40
CA ALA A 55 1.73 -2.88 -4.91
C ALA A 55 1.86 -2.84 -3.39
N ALA A 56 1.75 -1.65 -2.83
CA ALA A 56 1.82 -1.48 -1.37
C ALA A 56 0.74 -0.54 -0.88
N VAL A 57 0.33 -0.75 0.37
CA VAL A 57 -0.53 0.17 1.11
C VAL A 57 0.35 0.75 2.21
N LEU A 58 0.54 2.06 2.19
CA LEU A 58 1.60 2.72 2.95
C LEU A 58 1.03 3.83 3.83
N ASP A 59 1.04 3.62 5.14
CA ASP A 59 0.67 4.67 6.08
C ASP A 59 1.74 5.77 6.03
N VAL A 60 1.31 7.03 5.99
CA VAL A 60 2.24 8.16 5.91
C VAL A 60 3.07 8.28 7.19
N ASN A 61 2.44 8.09 8.34
CA ASN A 61 3.10 8.28 9.63
C ASN A 61 3.18 6.96 10.39
N LEU A 62 4.41 6.50 10.64
CA LEU A 62 4.68 5.26 11.38
C LEU A 62 5.26 5.64 12.74
N ARG A 63 4.37 5.88 13.74
CA ARG A 63 4.77 6.24 15.10
C ARG A 63 5.71 7.44 15.12
N GLY A 64 5.35 8.47 14.36
CA GLY A 64 6.14 9.68 14.32
C GLY A 64 7.24 9.69 13.27
N GLN A 65 7.51 8.55 12.64
CA GLN A 65 8.48 8.49 11.54
C GLN A 65 7.72 8.50 10.23
N MET A 66 8.01 9.45 9.37
CA MET A 66 7.35 9.55 8.08
C MET A 66 7.84 8.44 7.16
N SER A 67 6.92 7.86 6.39
CA SER A 67 7.22 6.72 5.53
C SER A 67 7.71 7.12 4.14
N TYR A 68 8.02 8.39 3.93
CA TYR A 68 8.46 8.86 2.61
C TYR A 68 9.67 8.11 2.05
N PRO A 69 10.66 7.69 2.86
CA PRO A 69 11.75 6.87 2.32
C PRO A 69 11.26 5.55 1.69
N VAL A 70 10.21 4.97 2.26
CA VAL A 70 9.62 3.75 1.68
C VAL A 70 8.97 4.06 0.35
N ALA A 71 8.24 5.18 0.28
CA ALA A 71 7.60 5.62 -0.97
C ALA A 71 8.65 5.83 -2.06
N ASP A 72 9.79 6.44 -1.71
CA ASP A 72 10.86 6.71 -2.67
C ASP A 72 11.41 5.41 -3.25
N VAL A 73 11.64 4.41 -2.42
CA VAL A 73 12.17 3.11 -2.88
C VAL A 73 11.15 2.40 -3.75
N LEU A 74 9.88 2.40 -3.35
CA LEU A 74 8.82 1.79 -4.14
C LEU A 74 8.73 2.44 -5.52
N ALA A 75 8.74 3.78 -5.55
CA ALA A 75 8.68 4.51 -6.81
C ALA A 75 9.88 4.19 -7.70
N ALA A 76 11.08 4.14 -7.12
CA ALA A 76 12.30 3.84 -7.87
C ALA A 76 12.27 2.44 -8.47
N ARG A 77 11.56 1.51 -7.84
CA ARG A 77 11.41 0.14 -8.34
C ARG A 77 10.20 -0.06 -9.24
N GLY A 78 9.45 1.01 -9.48
CA GLY A 78 8.25 0.91 -10.32
C GLY A 78 7.10 0.19 -9.63
N VAL A 79 7.10 0.11 -8.30
CA VAL A 79 6.04 -0.52 -7.54
C VAL A 79 5.03 0.54 -7.13
N PRO A 80 3.78 0.47 -7.63
CA PRO A 80 2.78 1.46 -7.27
C PRO A 80 2.31 1.27 -5.83
N PHE A 81 1.85 2.36 -5.23
CA PHE A 81 1.37 2.31 -3.85
C PHE A 81 0.29 3.35 -3.63
N VAL A 82 -0.49 3.16 -2.58
CA VAL A 82 -1.48 4.13 -2.11
C VAL A 82 -1.12 4.50 -0.68
N PHE A 83 -1.07 5.81 -0.41
CA PHE A 83 -0.89 6.29 0.95
C PHE A 83 -2.20 6.15 1.72
N THR A 84 -2.10 5.83 3.01
CA THR A 84 -3.21 5.97 3.94
C THR A 84 -2.81 6.98 5.00
N THR A 85 -3.74 7.83 5.40
CA THR A 85 -3.41 8.90 6.33
C THR A 85 -4.64 9.38 7.08
N GLY A 86 -4.45 9.81 8.32
CA GLY A 86 -5.49 10.51 9.08
C GLY A 86 -5.55 11.99 8.78
N TYR A 87 -4.68 12.49 7.90
CA TYR A 87 -4.58 13.90 7.58
C TYR A 87 -5.08 14.20 6.18
N ALA A 88 -5.55 15.43 5.96
CA ALA A 88 -5.89 15.88 4.62
C ALA A 88 -4.64 15.90 3.72
N ARG A 89 -4.85 15.81 2.40
CA ARG A 89 -3.75 15.82 1.43
C ARG A 89 -2.79 16.98 1.66
N ALA A 90 -3.32 18.14 2.07
CA ALA A 90 -2.49 19.33 2.28
C ALA A 90 -1.42 19.13 3.36
N ARG A 91 -1.58 18.11 4.21
CA ARG A 91 -0.59 17.77 5.24
C ARG A 91 0.55 16.93 4.70
N LEU A 92 0.42 16.36 3.51
CA LEU A 92 1.51 15.64 2.88
C LEU A 92 2.53 16.64 2.37
N LEU A 93 3.80 16.25 2.37
CA LEU A 93 4.82 17.06 1.70
C LEU A 93 4.44 17.21 0.23
N GLU A 94 4.70 18.38 -0.32
CA GLU A 94 4.27 18.71 -1.68
C GLU A 94 4.74 17.68 -2.70
N ALA A 95 5.97 17.19 -2.56
CA ALA A 95 6.54 16.22 -3.49
C ALA A 95 5.75 14.91 -3.57
N TYR A 96 4.92 14.63 -2.56
CA TYR A 96 4.19 13.36 -2.48
C TYR A 96 2.70 13.51 -2.71
N ARG A 97 2.20 14.72 -2.92
CA ARG A 97 0.76 14.96 -3.04
C ARG A 97 0.15 14.42 -4.31
N HIS A 98 0.96 14.11 -5.30
CA HIS A 98 0.47 13.57 -6.56
C HIS A 98 0.19 12.07 -6.50
N TYR A 99 0.65 11.39 -5.47
CA TYR A 99 0.37 9.96 -5.30
C TYR A 99 -1.06 9.77 -4.79
N PRO A 100 -1.70 8.66 -5.15
CA PRO A 100 -3.02 8.36 -4.60
C PRO A 100 -2.97 8.18 -3.10
N TYR A 101 -4.05 8.57 -2.43
CA TYR A 101 -4.15 8.43 -0.98
C TYR A 101 -5.59 8.17 -0.56
N LEU A 102 -5.74 7.55 0.61
CA LEU A 102 -7.04 7.34 1.24
C LEU A 102 -6.99 7.91 2.64
N LEU A 103 -8.03 8.66 3.02
CA LEU A 103 -8.17 9.14 4.40
C LEU A 103 -8.67 8.01 5.28
N LYS A 104 -8.12 7.90 6.48
CA LYS A 104 -8.60 6.96 7.49
C LYS A 104 -9.77 7.57 8.24
N PRO A 105 -10.78 6.79 8.61
CA PRO A 105 -10.96 5.40 8.23
C PRO A 105 -11.47 5.29 6.79
N TYR A 106 -10.92 4.36 6.02
CA TYR A 106 -11.36 4.17 4.64
C TYR A 106 -12.34 3.02 4.54
N HIS A 107 -13.22 3.11 3.55
CA HIS A 107 -14.17 2.06 3.26
C HIS A 107 -13.49 0.97 2.42
N ARG A 108 -13.91 -0.29 2.61
CA ARG A 108 -13.27 -1.39 1.88
C ARG A 108 -13.38 -1.24 0.36
N LEU A 109 -14.50 -0.71 -0.14
CA LEU A 109 -14.64 -0.49 -1.58
C LEU A 109 -13.72 0.61 -2.08
N ALA A 110 -13.46 1.63 -1.26
CA ALA A 110 -12.51 2.68 -1.62
C ALA A 110 -11.09 2.11 -1.73
N MET A 111 -10.72 1.20 -0.83
CA MET A 111 -9.41 0.53 -0.91
C MET A 111 -9.33 -0.34 -2.16
N ARG A 112 -10.39 -1.12 -2.45
CA ARG A 112 -10.41 -1.95 -3.64
C ARG A 112 -10.22 -1.11 -4.89
N ASP A 113 -10.97 -0.02 -5.00
CA ASP A 113 -10.92 0.83 -6.19
C ASP A 113 -9.55 1.51 -6.32
N ALA A 114 -8.94 1.91 -5.20
CA ALA A 114 -7.60 2.49 -5.22
C ALA A 114 -6.59 1.49 -5.76
N LEU A 115 -6.65 0.24 -5.29
CA LEU A 115 -5.73 -0.79 -5.76
C LEU A 115 -5.95 -1.12 -7.23
N LEU A 116 -7.21 -1.18 -7.66
CA LEU A 116 -7.51 -1.42 -9.08
C LEU A 116 -6.95 -0.31 -9.95
N GLY A 117 -6.99 0.93 -9.45
CA GLY A 117 -6.43 2.07 -10.18
C GLY A 117 -4.91 2.04 -10.27
N LEU A 118 -4.25 1.38 -9.32
CA LEU A 118 -2.79 1.28 -9.33
C LEU A 118 -2.28 0.20 -10.27
N LEU A 119 -3.03 -0.89 -10.40
CA LEU A 119 -2.54 -2.07 -11.08
C LEU A 119 -2.98 -2.08 -12.53
N PRO A 120 -2.09 -2.51 -13.44
CA PRO A 120 -2.45 -2.56 -14.85
C PRO A 120 -3.51 -3.63 -15.10
N SER A 121 -4.13 -3.54 -16.25
CA SER A 121 -5.13 -4.53 -16.64
C SER A 121 -4.51 -5.92 -16.73
N SER A 122 -5.37 -6.93 -16.88
CA SER A 122 -4.91 -8.31 -16.99
C SER A 122 -3.95 -8.55 -18.15
N ALA A 123 -3.91 -7.65 -19.12
CA ALA A 123 -2.97 -7.78 -20.24
C ALA A 123 -1.52 -7.86 -19.74
N LYS A 124 -1.22 -7.29 -18.61
CA LYS A 124 0.10 -7.40 -18.03
C LYS A 124 0.49 -8.85 -17.76
N ALA A 125 -0.46 -9.70 -17.55
CA ALA A 125 -0.19 -11.11 -17.25
C ALA A 125 0.39 -11.86 -18.45
N ALA A 126 0.26 -11.31 -19.62
CA ALA A 126 0.75 -11.97 -20.83
C ALA A 126 2.27 -12.03 -20.89
#